data_0456f80dec694730a6014530b98efa56
#
_entry.id   0456f80dec694730a6014530b98efa56
#
_cell.length_a   1.000
_cell.length_b   1.000
_cell.length_c   1.000
_cell.angle_alpha   90.00
_cell.angle_beta   90.00
_cell.angle_gamma   90.00
#
_symmetry.space_group_name_H-M   'P 1'
#
loop_
_entity.id
_entity.type
_entity.pdbx_description
1 polymer ?
#
loop_
_entity_poly.entity_id
_entity_poly.type
_entity_poly.pdbx_seq_one_letter_code
_entity_poly.pdbx_strand_id
1 'polypeptide(L)'
;MKYKYLFYILILLLIASNTIFMTKYFRSKADLEEILSYYSDLKEGIVKQYQLSGTEIECNAFDKNLININLTDQIFNNDKIFVYLNPDGCNSCLNNLLDQIKTLQSKNDNVIILTNFTNQRHFKSFLIEYELNQLEAYNIQSTFPLKEEINTNYFLFKMNGKRVTEILIPSFLFPDITDFYLQK
;
A
#
# COMPACT_ATOMS: atom_id res chain seq x y z
N MET A 1 11.27 -65.07 7.93
CA MET A 1 11.74 -63.91 7.11
C MET A 1 10.62 -62.93 6.74
N LYS A 2 9.41 -63.37 6.37
CA LYS A 2 8.28 -62.52 5.89
C LYS A 2 7.86 -61.39 6.88
N TYR A 3 7.86 -61.62 8.21
CA TYR A 3 7.41 -60.66 9.19
C TYR A 3 8.35 -59.48 9.38
N LYS A 4 9.66 -59.61 9.13
CA LYS A 4 10.60 -58.52 9.18
C LYS A 4 10.33 -57.45 8.10
N TYR A 5 10.01 -57.91 6.89
CA TYR A 5 9.68 -56.98 5.80
C TYR A 5 8.37 -56.24 6.04
N LEU A 6 7.35 -56.92 6.61
CA LEU A 6 6.10 -56.29 6.97
C LEU A 6 6.30 -55.18 8.00
N PHE A 7 7.15 -55.41 9.01
CA PHE A 7 7.48 -54.43 10.04
C PHE A 7 8.19 -53.20 9.48
N TYR A 8 9.14 -53.38 8.54
CA TYR A 8 9.80 -52.26 7.85
C TYR A 8 8.83 -51.42 7.01
N ILE A 9 7.91 -52.06 6.29
CA ILE A 9 6.88 -51.40 5.52
C ILE A 9 5.98 -50.56 6.45
N LEU A 10 5.59 -51.08 7.57
CA LEU A 10 4.77 -50.39 8.56
C LEU A 10 5.46 -49.17 9.11
N ILE A 11 6.76 -49.27 9.44
CA ILE A 11 7.55 -48.11 9.89
C ILE A 11 7.66 -47.04 8.81
N LEU A 12 7.91 -47.44 7.57
CA LEU A 12 7.99 -46.47 6.45
C LEU A 12 6.66 -45.74 6.23
N LEU A 13 5.53 -46.45 6.31
CA LEU A 13 4.20 -45.82 6.23
C LEU A 13 3.94 -44.85 7.37
N LEU A 14 4.35 -45.17 8.60
CA LEU A 14 4.24 -44.32 9.75
C LEU A 14 5.07 -43.04 9.60
N ILE A 15 6.31 -43.17 9.12
CA ILE A 15 7.20 -42.02 8.86
C ILE A 15 6.59 -41.13 7.76
N ALA A 16 6.14 -41.72 6.65
CA ALA A 16 5.50 -40.97 5.57
C ALA A 16 4.23 -40.24 6.01
N SER A 17 3.38 -40.91 6.79
CA SER A 17 2.17 -40.29 7.36
C SER A 17 2.49 -39.13 8.28
N ASN A 18 3.46 -39.31 9.19
CA ASN A 18 3.91 -38.21 10.07
C ASN A 18 4.49 -37.03 9.27
N THR A 19 5.28 -37.26 8.24
CA THR A 19 5.85 -36.20 7.41
C THR A 19 4.75 -35.40 6.70
N ILE A 20 3.74 -36.07 6.14
CA ILE A 20 2.60 -35.43 5.49
C ILE A 20 1.78 -34.61 6.51
N PHE A 21 1.55 -35.15 7.69
CA PHE A 21 0.83 -34.44 8.75
C PHE A 21 1.58 -33.19 9.21
N MET A 22 2.87 -33.30 9.44
CA MET A 22 3.72 -32.17 9.85
C MET A 22 3.78 -31.08 8.79
N THR A 23 3.93 -31.45 7.52
CA THR A 23 3.94 -30.45 6.42
C THR A 23 2.61 -29.70 6.31
N LYS A 24 1.46 -30.41 6.46
CA LYS A 24 0.14 -29.77 6.47
C LYS A 24 -0.03 -28.86 7.69
N TYR A 25 0.42 -29.30 8.87
CA TYR A 25 0.34 -28.51 10.09
C TYR A 25 1.15 -27.20 9.99
N PHE A 26 2.41 -27.28 9.52
CA PHE A 26 3.24 -26.10 9.36
C PHE A 26 2.68 -25.13 8.30
N ARG A 27 2.14 -25.66 7.21
CA ARG A 27 1.49 -24.81 6.20
C ARG A 27 0.25 -24.11 6.76
N SER A 28 -0.62 -24.82 7.44
CA SER A 28 -1.82 -24.25 8.08
C SER A 28 -1.46 -23.21 9.16
N LYS A 29 -0.36 -23.41 9.90
CA LYS A 29 0.12 -22.45 10.88
C LYS A 29 0.64 -21.16 10.20
N ALA A 30 1.39 -21.28 9.12
CA ALA A 30 1.87 -20.15 8.33
C ALA A 30 0.69 -19.33 7.76
N ASP A 31 -0.30 -20.02 7.18
CA ASP A 31 -1.52 -19.37 6.65
C ASP A 31 -2.28 -18.62 7.75
N LEU A 32 -2.34 -19.18 8.97
CA LEU A 32 -2.98 -18.52 10.12
C LEU A 32 -2.21 -17.28 10.58
N GLU A 33 -0.89 -17.36 10.65
CA GLU A 33 -0.04 -16.21 11.02
C GLU A 33 -0.18 -15.07 10.01
N GLU A 34 -0.26 -15.40 8.71
CA GLU A 34 -0.51 -14.45 7.64
C GLU A 34 -1.88 -13.76 7.79
N ILE A 35 -2.94 -14.53 8.06
CA ILE A 35 -4.29 -13.99 8.30
C ILE A 35 -4.31 -13.10 9.54
N LEU A 36 -3.65 -13.48 10.63
CA LEU A 36 -3.59 -12.69 11.86
C LEU A 36 -2.82 -11.37 11.65
N SER A 37 -1.73 -11.40 10.90
CA SER A 37 -1.00 -10.20 10.51
C SER A 37 -1.92 -9.24 9.74
N TYR A 38 -2.65 -9.77 8.76
CA TYR A 38 -3.60 -8.97 7.99
C TYR A 38 -4.68 -8.31 8.86
N TYR A 39 -5.29 -9.05 9.79
CA TYR A 39 -6.28 -8.47 10.70
C TYR A 39 -5.68 -7.37 11.59
N SER A 40 -4.42 -7.51 11.98
CA SER A 40 -3.70 -6.48 12.72
C SER A 40 -3.53 -5.21 11.88
N ASP A 41 -3.10 -5.35 10.63
CA ASP A 41 -2.87 -4.24 9.70
C ASP A 41 -4.19 -3.53 9.35
N LEU A 42 -5.26 -4.30 9.08
CA LEU A 42 -6.59 -3.76 8.83
C LEU A 42 -7.12 -2.99 10.05
N LYS A 43 -6.96 -3.54 11.24
CA LYS A 43 -7.36 -2.88 12.50
C LYS A 43 -6.59 -1.58 12.69
N GLU A 44 -5.28 -1.59 12.47
CA GLU A 44 -4.45 -0.38 12.55
C GLU A 44 -4.91 0.67 11.53
N GLY A 45 -5.16 0.26 10.28
CA GLY A 45 -5.69 1.13 9.23
C GLY A 45 -7.01 1.80 9.62
N ILE A 46 -7.95 1.03 10.18
CA ILE A 46 -9.25 1.57 10.63
C ILE A 46 -9.06 2.55 11.79
N VAL A 47 -8.22 2.22 12.77
CA VAL A 47 -7.94 3.11 13.91
C VAL A 47 -7.29 4.41 13.42
N LYS A 48 -6.32 4.33 12.53
CA LYS A 48 -5.66 5.51 11.93
C LYS A 48 -6.63 6.35 11.14
N GLN A 49 -7.50 5.73 10.34
CA GLN A 49 -8.56 6.45 9.61
C GLN A 49 -9.43 7.26 10.57
N TYR A 50 -9.86 6.65 11.68
CA TYR A 50 -10.70 7.34 12.65
C TYR A 50 -9.96 8.48 13.36
N GLN A 51 -8.70 8.25 13.77
CA GLN A 51 -7.89 9.24 14.46
C GLN A 51 -7.53 10.44 13.59
N LEU A 52 -7.28 10.22 12.30
CA LEU A 52 -6.79 11.23 11.37
C LEU A 52 -7.91 11.87 10.53
N SER A 53 -9.13 11.34 10.60
CA SER A 53 -10.29 11.98 9.96
C SER A 53 -10.52 13.37 10.57
N GLY A 54 -10.64 14.37 9.70
CA GLY A 54 -10.77 15.77 10.10
C GLY A 54 -9.44 16.50 10.29
N THR A 55 -8.29 15.82 10.22
CA THR A 55 -6.97 16.48 10.26
C THR A 55 -6.84 17.47 9.11
N GLU A 56 -6.41 18.68 9.42
CA GLU A 56 -6.15 19.70 8.41
C GLU A 56 -4.74 19.54 7.83
N ILE A 57 -4.64 19.60 6.50
CA ILE A 57 -3.37 19.52 5.79
C ILE A 57 -3.14 20.84 5.05
N GLU A 58 -1.99 21.42 5.32
CA GLU A 58 -1.45 22.57 4.60
C GLU A 58 0.03 22.28 4.30
N CYS A 59 0.39 22.20 3.05
CA CYS A 59 1.78 21.97 2.68
C CYS A 59 2.13 22.62 1.35
N ASN A 60 3.42 22.98 1.22
CA ASN A 60 4.00 23.44 -0.03
C ASN A 60 4.61 22.25 -0.79
N ALA A 61 4.45 22.25 -2.09
CA ALA A 61 4.98 21.22 -2.94
C ALA A 61 5.50 21.81 -4.26
N PHE A 62 6.34 21.07 -4.94
CA PHE A 62 6.69 21.33 -6.32
C PHE A 62 5.83 20.49 -7.26
N ASP A 63 5.33 21.11 -8.30
CA ASP A 63 4.74 20.38 -9.41
C ASP A 63 5.83 19.69 -10.27
N LYS A 64 5.42 18.94 -11.28
CA LYS A 64 6.33 18.29 -12.25
C LYS A 64 7.19 19.26 -13.07
N ASN A 65 6.81 20.55 -13.15
CA ASN A 65 7.57 21.60 -13.79
C ASN A 65 8.52 22.32 -12.82
N LEU A 66 8.57 21.89 -11.55
CA LEU A 66 9.34 22.45 -10.46
C LEU A 66 8.85 23.83 -10.02
N ILE A 67 7.59 24.13 -10.27
CA ILE A 67 6.94 25.34 -9.77
C ILE A 67 6.50 25.05 -8.34
N ASN A 68 6.91 25.94 -7.42
CA ASN A 68 6.47 25.85 -6.04
C ASN A 68 5.00 26.30 -5.94
N ILE A 69 4.18 25.43 -5.40
CA ILE A 69 2.75 25.69 -5.20
C ILE A 69 2.35 25.37 -3.75
N ASN A 70 1.38 26.07 -3.25
CA ASN A 70 0.71 25.69 -2.02
C ASN A 70 -0.43 24.71 -2.39
N LEU A 71 -0.44 23.52 -1.80
CA LEU A 71 -1.52 22.57 -1.96
C LEU A 71 -2.74 23.10 -1.17
N THR A 72 -3.52 23.91 -1.85
CA THR A 72 -4.69 24.60 -1.31
C THR A 72 -5.98 23.85 -1.67
N ASP A 73 -7.11 24.42 -1.24
CA ASP A 73 -8.45 23.91 -1.53
C ASP A 73 -8.73 23.65 -3.04
N GLN A 74 -7.95 24.27 -3.92
CA GLN A 74 -8.08 24.05 -5.38
C GLN A 74 -7.58 22.65 -5.81
N ILE A 75 -6.56 22.13 -5.12
CA ILE A 75 -5.99 20.81 -5.40
C ILE A 75 -6.67 19.77 -4.53
N PHE A 76 -6.90 20.08 -3.26
CA PHE A 76 -7.60 19.20 -2.31
C PHE A 76 -9.12 19.25 -2.54
N ASN A 77 -9.56 18.68 -3.65
CA ASN A 77 -10.97 18.61 -4.00
C ASN A 77 -11.57 17.25 -3.62
N ASN A 78 -12.87 17.22 -3.33
CA ASN A 78 -13.60 16.05 -2.82
C ASN A 78 -13.59 14.85 -3.77
N ASP A 79 -13.40 15.09 -5.07
CA ASP A 79 -13.49 14.04 -6.08
C ASP A 79 -12.13 13.40 -6.40
N LYS A 80 -11.05 13.82 -5.70
CA LYS A 80 -9.70 13.34 -5.97
C LYS A 80 -9.21 12.36 -4.91
N ILE A 81 -8.52 11.34 -5.38
CA ILE A 81 -7.82 10.37 -4.56
C ILE A 81 -6.34 10.73 -4.54
N PHE A 82 -5.82 10.99 -3.36
CA PHE A 82 -4.41 11.27 -3.16
C PHE A 82 -3.67 9.99 -2.82
N VAL A 83 -2.58 9.73 -3.51
CA VAL A 83 -1.67 8.61 -3.26
C VAL A 83 -0.34 9.16 -2.78
N TYR A 84 -0.05 8.98 -1.51
CA TYR A 84 1.25 9.31 -0.96
C TYR A 84 2.22 8.15 -1.15
N LEU A 85 3.39 8.46 -1.72
CA LEU A 85 4.47 7.50 -2.00
C LEU A 85 5.76 8.02 -1.38
N ASN A 86 6.29 7.28 -0.39
CA ASN A 86 7.61 7.55 0.13
C ASN A 86 8.67 6.92 -0.78
N PRO A 87 9.61 7.69 -1.34
CA PRO A 87 10.65 7.17 -2.23
C PRO A 87 11.60 6.13 -1.58
N ASP A 88 11.72 6.16 -0.25
CA ASP A 88 12.57 5.22 0.50
C ASP A 88 11.87 3.87 0.77
N GLY A 89 10.69 3.66 0.21
CA GLY A 89 9.87 2.46 0.42
C GLY A 89 10.34 1.23 -0.35
N CYS A 90 9.70 0.08 -0.05
CA CYS A 90 9.95 -1.18 -0.75
C CYS A 90 9.50 -1.13 -2.21
N ASN A 91 10.43 -1.33 -3.17
CA ASN A 91 10.16 -1.25 -4.60
C ASN A 91 9.10 -2.26 -5.09
N SER A 92 9.08 -3.49 -4.58
CA SER A 92 8.11 -4.50 -5.02
C SER A 92 6.67 -4.15 -4.62
N CYS A 93 6.52 -3.58 -3.42
CA CYS A 93 5.23 -3.11 -2.93
C CYS A 93 4.73 -1.91 -3.74
N LEU A 94 5.63 -1.01 -4.06
CA LEU A 94 5.35 0.17 -4.86
C LEU A 94 4.87 -0.20 -6.27
N ASN A 95 5.54 -1.14 -6.94
CA ASN A 95 5.17 -1.57 -8.29
C ASN A 95 3.72 -2.08 -8.38
N ASN A 96 3.30 -2.93 -7.45
CA ASN A 96 1.94 -3.45 -7.42
C ASN A 96 0.90 -2.32 -7.26
N LEU A 97 1.15 -1.35 -6.38
CA LEU A 97 0.27 -0.20 -6.21
C LEU A 97 0.23 0.68 -7.46
N LEU A 98 1.37 0.94 -8.09
CA LEU A 98 1.45 1.74 -9.30
C LEU A 98 0.73 1.09 -10.48
N ASP A 99 0.79 -0.24 -10.62
CA ASP A 99 0.05 -0.96 -11.65
C ASP A 99 -1.46 -0.85 -11.44
N GLN A 100 -1.94 -0.89 -10.20
CA GLN A 100 -3.34 -0.63 -9.87
C GLN A 100 -3.73 0.82 -10.24
N ILE A 101 -2.92 1.81 -9.87
CA ILE A 101 -3.15 3.23 -10.20
C ILE A 101 -3.21 3.45 -11.70
N LYS A 102 -2.28 2.89 -12.47
CA LYS A 102 -2.26 2.99 -13.95
C LYS A 102 -3.52 2.38 -14.57
N THR A 103 -3.94 1.23 -14.06
CA THR A 103 -5.17 0.57 -14.52
C THR A 103 -6.40 1.44 -14.29
N LEU A 104 -6.44 2.19 -13.22
CA LEU A 104 -7.54 3.07 -12.85
C LEU A 104 -7.50 4.39 -13.61
N GLN A 105 -6.32 4.93 -13.88
CA GLN A 105 -6.15 6.12 -14.68
C GLN A 105 -6.79 5.99 -16.08
N SER A 106 -6.77 4.80 -16.66
CA SER A 106 -7.47 4.54 -17.92
C SER A 106 -9.01 4.75 -17.82
N LYS A 107 -9.53 4.87 -16.60
CA LYS A 107 -10.96 4.99 -16.30
C LYS A 107 -11.34 6.33 -15.65
N ASN A 108 -10.44 6.99 -14.92
CA ASN A 108 -10.72 8.21 -14.17
C ASN A 108 -9.45 9.07 -13.97
N ASP A 109 -9.51 10.35 -14.34
CA ASP A 109 -8.42 11.34 -14.15
C ASP A 109 -8.32 11.87 -12.69
N ASN A 110 -8.87 11.16 -11.72
CA ASN A 110 -9.07 11.68 -10.36
C ASN A 110 -7.95 11.29 -9.37
N VAL A 111 -6.82 10.77 -9.83
CA VAL A 111 -5.70 10.36 -8.96
C VAL A 111 -4.60 11.41 -8.98
N ILE A 112 -4.17 11.83 -7.79
CA ILE A 112 -3.02 12.72 -7.58
C ILE A 112 -1.93 11.98 -6.82
N ILE A 113 -0.70 12.05 -7.32
CA ILE A 113 0.46 11.46 -6.65
C ILE A 113 1.17 12.52 -5.81
N LEU A 114 1.42 12.19 -4.56
CA LEU A 114 2.23 12.97 -3.64
C LEU A 114 3.49 12.19 -3.25
N THR A 115 4.64 12.86 -3.32
CA THR A 115 5.94 12.29 -2.93
C THR A 115 6.69 13.26 -2.04
N ASN A 116 7.81 12.85 -1.43
CA ASN A 116 8.67 13.76 -0.67
C ASN A 116 10.16 13.52 -0.95
N PHE A 117 10.54 13.48 -2.21
CA PHE A 117 11.93 13.44 -2.59
C PHE A 117 12.68 14.68 -2.10
N THR A 118 13.85 14.49 -1.49
CA THR A 118 14.73 15.60 -1.12
C THR A 118 15.32 16.30 -2.34
N ASN A 119 15.46 15.59 -3.46
CA ASN A 119 16.02 16.09 -4.70
C ASN A 119 14.97 16.08 -5.81
N GLN A 120 14.69 17.25 -6.36
CA GLN A 120 13.73 17.45 -7.46
C GLN A 120 14.07 16.66 -8.74
N ARG A 121 15.36 16.42 -9.00
CA ARG A 121 15.77 15.59 -10.14
C ARG A 121 15.35 14.13 -9.95
N HIS A 122 15.46 13.63 -8.73
CA HIS A 122 15.00 12.28 -8.41
C HIS A 122 13.49 12.15 -8.54
N PHE A 123 12.72 13.17 -8.14
CA PHE A 123 11.29 13.21 -8.39
C PHE A 123 10.95 13.09 -9.87
N LYS A 124 11.60 13.88 -10.74
CA LYS A 124 11.40 13.78 -12.20
C LYS A 124 11.79 12.41 -12.74
N SER A 125 12.94 11.87 -12.32
CA SER A 125 13.38 10.53 -12.74
C SER A 125 12.38 9.46 -12.34
N PHE A 126 11.85 9.55 -11.14
CA PHE A 126 10.81 8.65 -10.62
C PHE A 126 9.55 8.69 -11.50
N LEU A 127 9.04 9.87 -11.84
CA LEU A 127 7.87 9.99 -12.71
C LEU A 127 8.09 9.38 -14.09
N ILE A 128 9.32 9.50 -14.63
CA ILE A 128 9.68 8.92 -15.94
C ILE A 128 9.80 7.39 -15.81
N GLU A 129 10.54 6.90 -14.83
CA GLU A 129 10.83 5.47 -14.61
C GLU A 129 9.55 4.66 -14.42
N TYR A 130 8.60 5.22 -13.70
CA TYR A 130 7.31 4.56 -13.42
C TYR A 130 6.19 4.96 -14.39
N GLU A 131 6.49 5.71 -15.46
CA GLU A 131 5.52 6.15 -16.49
C GLU A 131 4.35 6.97 -15.91
N LEU A 132 4.61 7.76 -14.89
CA LEU A 132 3.61 8.57 -14.18
C LEU A 132 3.51 10.01 -14.72
N ASN A 133 4.19 10.33 -15.80
CA ASN A 133 4.25 11.70 -16.35
C ASN A 133 2.88 12.27 -16.75
N GLN A 134 1.92 11.41 -17.04
CA GLN A 134 0.57 11.80 -17.41
C GLN A 134 -0.29 12.16 -16.20
N LEU A 135 0.06 11.65 -15.01
CA LEU A 135 -0.66 11.91 -13.78
C LEU A 135 -0.34 13.31 -13.24
N GLU A 136 -1.29 13.86 -12.52
CA GLU A 136 -1.05 15.01 -11.67
C GLU A 136 -0.18 14.56 -10.49
N ALA A 137 1.00 15.17 -10.31
CA ALA A 137 1.97 14.73 -9.32
C ALA A 137 2.68 15.93 -8.68
N TYR A 138 2.91 15.83 -7.36
CA TYR A 138 3.53 16.87 -6.56
C TYR A 138 4.57 16.30 -5.63
N ASN A 139 5.68 17.02 -5.46
CA ASN A 139 6.74 16.68 -4.51
C ASN A 139 6.68 17.63 -3.29
N ILE A 140 6.28 17.10 -2.15
CA ILE A 140 6.13 17.84 -0.90
C ILE A 140 7.50 18.22 -0.37
N GLN A 141 7.68 19.48 0.03
CA GLN A 141 8.96 20.02 0.51
C GLN A 141 9.19 19.83 2.00
N SER A 142 8.11 19.76 2.76
CA SER A 142 8.14 19.66 4.21
C SER A 142 7.72 18.25 4.66
N THR A 143 7.89 17.97 5.93
CA THR A 143 7.32 16.76 6.51
C THR A 143 5.81 16.74 6.28
N PHE A 144 5.32 15.65 5.70
CA PHE A 144 3.89 15.48 5.45
C PHE A 144 3.21 14.99 6.72
N PRO A 145 2.25 15.73 7.30
CA PRO A 145 1.69 15.42 8.62
C PRO A 145 1.15 14.00 8.73
N LEU A 146 0.43 13.52 7.71
CA LEU A 146 -0.10 12.16 7.72
C LEU A 146 1.00 11.08 7.71
N LYS A 147 2.15 11.36 7.11
CA LYS A 147 3.26 10.40 7.04
C LYS A 147 3.84 10.09 8.42
N GLU A 148 3.96 11.07 9.29
CA GLU A 148 4.46 10.88 10.65
C GLU A 148 3.52 10.00 11.47
N GLU A 149 2.23 10.21 11.30
CA GLU A 149 1.19 9.51 12.04
C GLU A 149 0.92 8.09 11.52
N ILE A 150 0.94 7.90 10.19
CA ILE A 150 0.59 6.62 9.56
C ILE A 150 1.77 5.64 9.59
N ASN A 151 3.01 6.14 9.56
CA ASN A 151 4.25 5.35 9.61
C ASN A 151 4.34 4.23 8.54
N THR A 152 3.73 4.43 7.37
CA THR A 152 3.85 3.53 6.22
C THR A 152 4.53 4.23 5.06
N ASN A 153 5.02 3.46 4.08
CA ASN A 153 5.70 4.04 2.91
C ASN A 153 4.73 4.51 1.83
N TYR A 154 3.48 4.10 1.90
CA TYR A 154 2.43 4.51 0.96
C TYR A 154 1.06 4.37 1.63
N PHE A 155 0.18 5.28 1.28
CA PHE A 155 -1.22 5.26 1.68
C PHE A 155 -2.04 6.11 0.72
N LEU A 156 -3.34 5.85 0.68
CA LEU A 156 -4.30 6.61 -0.09
C LEU A 156 -5.17 7.42 0.86
N PHE A 157 -5.63 8.59 0.42
CA PHE A 157 -6.56 9.38 1.21
C PHE A 157 -7.42 10.26 0.33
N LYS A 158 -8.55 10.69 0.88
CA LYS A 158 -9.44 11.70 0.29
C LYS A 158 -9.52 12.91 1.18
N MET A 159 -9.82 14.05 0.57
CA MET A 159 -9.93 15.32 1.27
C MET A 159 -11.27 16.01 0.94
N ASN A 160 -11.76 16.77 1.90
CA ASN A 160 -12.81 17.76 1.71
C ASN A 160 -12.25 19.12 2.09
N GLY A 161 -11.89 19.95 1.10
CA GLY A 161 -11.06 21.11 1.30
C GLY A 161 -9.74 20.70 1.95
N LYS A 162 -9.35 21.34 3.03
CA LYS A 162 -8.09 21.05 3.75
C LYS A 162 -8.18 19.84 4.69
N ARG A 163 -9.35 19.22 4.85
CA ARG A 163 -9.56 18.17 5.85
C ARG A 163 -9.56 16.78 5.24
N VAL A 164 -8.82 15.89 5.86
CA VAL A 164 -8.83 14.47 5.52
C VAL A 164 -10.18 13.86 5.86
N THR A 165 -10.77 13.13 4.92
CA THR A 165 -12.07 12.46 5.13
C THR A 165 -11.94 10.95 5.21
N GLU A 166 -11.06 10.39 4.38
CA GLU A 166 -10.86 8.94 4.30
C GLU A 166 -9.37 8.66 4.18
N ILE A 167 -8.91 7.57 4.80
CA ILE A 167 -7.54 7.05 4.65
C ILE A 167 -7.63 5.56 4.40
N LEU A 168 -6.83 5.07 3.46
CA LEU A 168 -6.64 3.66 3.20
C LEU A 168 -5.14 3.34 3.18
N ILE A 169 -4.74 2.34 3.97
CA ILE A 169 -3.43 1.71 3.85
C ILE A 169 -3.61 0.48 2.96
N PRO A 170 -3.07 0.48 1.72
CA PRO A 170 -3.24 -0.63 0.80
C PRO A 170 -2.66 -1.93 1.36
N SER A 171 -3.39 -3.01 1.18
CA SER A 171 -2.91 -4.36 1.51
C SER A 171 -2.73 -5.17 0.23
N PHE A 172 -1.55 -5.76 0.05
CA PHE A 172 -1.28 -6.63 -1.12
C PHE A 172 -1.95 -7.99 -1.03
N LEU A 173 -2.34 -8.41 0.18
CA LEU A 173 -3.09 -9.65 0.39
C LEU A 173 -4.55 -9.53 -0.08
N PHE A 174 -5.07 -8.31 -0.14
CA PHE A 174 -6.45 -8.03 -0.52
C PHE A 174 -6.51 -6.81 -1.47
N PRO A 175 -6.01 -6.97 -2.70
CA PRO A 175 -6.03 -5.92 -3.72
C PRO A 175 -7.44 -5.39 -3.99
N ASP A 176 -8.47 -6.23 -3.86
CA ASP A 176 -9.87 -5.87 -4.07
C ASP A 176 -10.33 -4.70 -3.18
N ILE A 177 -9.79 -4.56 -1.96
CA ILE A 177 -10.12 -3.44 -1.08
C ILE A 177 -9.57 -2.14 -1.65
N THR A 178 -8.33 -2.18 -2.15
CA THR A 178 -7.70 -1.02 -2.79
C THR A 178 -8.44 -0.66 -4.08
N ASP A 179 -8.79 -1.64 -4.91
CA ASP A 179 -9.56 -1.45 -6.13
C ASP A 179 -10.94 -0.85 -5.85
N PHE A 180 -11.64 -1.35 -4.83
CA PHE A 180 -12.93 -0.79 -4.40
C PHE A 180 -12.82 0.67 -3.96
N TYR A 181 -11.78 1.00 -3.17
CA TYR A 181 -11.55 2.37 -2.71
C TYR A 181 -11.26 3.33 -3.87
N LEU A 182 -10.49 2.87 -4.85
CA LEU A 182 -10.12 3.64 -6.01
C LEU A 182 -11.26 3.83 -7.03
N GLN A 183 -12.27 2.95 -7.02
CA GLN A 183 -13.44 3.03 -7.93
C GLN A 183 -14.61 3.88 -7.38
N LYS A 184 -14.56 4.23 -6.11
CA LYS A 184 -15.62 4.97 -5.40
C LYS A 184 -15.40 6.48 -5.49
#